data_2263f44809203bed416f6878aaa35a36
#
_entry.id   2263f44809203bed416f6878aaa35a36
#
_cell.length_a   1.000
_cell.length_b   1.000
_cell.length_c   1.000
_cell.angle_alpha   90.00
_cell.angle_beta   90.00
_cell.angle_gamma   90.00
#
_symmetry.space_group_name_H-M   'P 1'
#
loop_
_entity.id
_entity.type
_entity.pdbx_description
1 polymer ?
#
loop_
_entity_poly.entity_id
_entity_poly.type
_entity_poly.pdbx_seq_one_letter_code
_entity_poly.pdbx_strand_id
1 'polypeptide(L)'
;QINGGQRPESSPTLLTGSHFDTVRNGGKYDGRLGIYVPLACVQALKAQAKRLPYALEIVGFAEEEGQRYKATFLGSGALTGDFDPAWLDQLDADGISMRDAMAQAGLDVNAIPAIRRNPADYLGFVEVHIEQGPVLNALDIPLGVVTSINASVRYVGEVVGMASHAGTTPMGQRRDAAAAVAELMLLVEHLATQDGDSVGTVGQLNVPNGSINVVPGL
;
A
#
# COMPACT_ATOMS: atom_id res chain seq x y z
N GLN A 1 -14.46 -3.63 -23.00
CA GLN A 1 -15.21 -2.54 -23.65
C GLN A 1 -16.68 -2.85 -23.54
N ILE A 2 -17.40 -2.12 -22.69
CA ILE A 2 -18.86 -2.13 -22.68
C ILE A 2 -19.24 -1.22 -23.84
N ASN A 3 -19.65 -1.80 -24.98
CA ASN A 3 -20.08 -1.07 -26.16
C ASN A 3 -21.23 -0.10 -25.84
N GLY A 4 -20.90 1.14 -25.62
CA GLY A 4 -21.84 2.24 -25.42
C GLY A 4 -21.53 3.34 -26.40
N GLY A 5 -22.09 3.30 -27.61
CA GLY A 5 -22.10 4.39 -28.58
C GLY A 5 -20.71 4.97 -28.97
N GLN A 6 -20.56 5.37 -30.19
CA GLN A 6 -19.34 6.01 -30.68
C GLN A 6 -18.92 7.16 -29.76
N ARG A 7 -17.69 7.06 -29.24
CA ARG A 7 -17.01 8.14 -28.52
C ARG A 7 -16.89 9.33 -29.48
N PRO A 8 -17.32 10.54 -29.12
CA PRO A 8 -16.85 11.72 -29.85
C PRO A 8 -15.32 11.75 -29.72
N GLU A 9 -14.60 11.82 -30.83
CA GLU A 9 -13.13 11.79 -30.87
C GLU A 9 -12.43 12.83 -29.97
N SER A 10 -13.18 13.80 -29.46
CA SER A 10 -12.69 14.93 -28.63
C SER A 10 -13.20 14.95 -27.18
N SER A 11 -13.91 13.95 -26.70
CA SER A 11 -14.41 13.98 -25.31
C SER A 11 -13.30 13.62 -24.32
N PRO A 12 -13.03 14.46 -23.31
CA PRO A 12 -12.05 14.16 -22.28
C PRO A 12 -12.50 12.91 -21.47
N THR A 13 -11.55 12.23 -20.87
CA THR A 13 -11.79 11.00 -20.11
C THR A 13 -11.60 11.24 -18.61
N LEU A 14 -12.52 10.80 -17.79
CA LEU A 14 -12.27 10.64 -16.36
C LEU A 14 -11.74 9.21 -16.11
N LEU A 15 -10.56 9.13 -15.52
CA LEU A 15 -9.99 7.85 -15.11
C LEU A 15 -10.42 7.55 -13.67
N THR A 16 -10.86 6.32 -13.41
CA THR A 16 -11.18 5.84 -12.07
C THR A 16 -10.74 4.39 -11.94
N GLY A 17 -10.54 3.94 -10.74
CA GLY A 17 -10.13 2.57 -10.47
C GLY A 17 -9.27 2.48 -9.22
N SER A 18 -8.65 1.34 -9.01
CA SER A 18 -7.74 1.06 -7.91
C SER A 18 -6.94 -0.20 -8.23
N HIS A 19 -6.20 -0.72 -7.25
CA HIS A 19 -5.46 -1.96 -7.39
C HIS A 19 -6.33 -3.21 -7.15
N PHE A 20 -5.94 -4.35 -7.69
CA PHE A 20 -6.63 -5.62 -7.46
C PHE A 20 -5.84 -6.62 -6.63
N ASP A 21 -4.56 -6.39 -6.39
CA ASP A 21 -3.76 -7.07 -5.38
C ASP A 21 -4.08 -6.50 -3.98
N THR A 22 -3.62 -7.17 -2.93
CA THR A 22 -3.73 -6.70 -1.55
C THR A 22 -2.69 -7.38 -0.66
N VAL A 23 -2.39 -6.79 0.49
CA VAL A 23 -1.50 -7.38 1.49
C VAL A 23 -2.09 -8.66 2.09
N ARG A 24 -1.24 -9.50 2.68
CA ARG A 24 -1.72 -10.69 3.42
C ARG A 24 -2.68 -10.25 4.51
N ASN A 25 -3.85 -10.89 4.55
CA ASN A 25 -4.93 -10.58 5.48
C ASN A 25 -5.51 -9.15 5.34
N GLY A 26 -5.29 -8.46 4.22
CA GLY A 26 -5.83 -7.12 3.94
C GLY A 26 -7.35 -7.07 3.74
N GLY A 27 -8.01 -8.23 3.71
CA GLY A 27 -9.46 -8.31 3.59
C GLY A 27 -9.94 -8.38 2.15
N LYS A 28 -11.25 -8.14 1.96
CA LYS A 28 -11.93 -8.34 0.67
C LYS A 28 -12.01 -7.07 -0.18
N TYR A 29 -11.85 -5.90 0.44
CA TYR A 29 -12.25 -4.63 -0.15
C TYR A 29 -11.08 -3.71 -0.47
N ASP A 30 -9.91 -3.97 0.14
CA ASP A 30 -8.70 -3.20 -0.09
C ASP A 30 -8.31 -3.22 -1.58
N GLY A 31 -8.25 -2.05 -2.18
CA GLY A 31 -8.08 -1.82 -3.61
C GLY A 31 -9.30 -2.18 -4.46
N ARG A 32 -9.80 -3.40 -4.37
CA ARG A 32 -10.87 -3.92 -5.23
C ARG A 32 -12.17 -3.12 -5.17
N LEU A 33 -12.47 -2.48 -4.04
CA LEU A 33 -13.63 -1.61 -3.90
C LEU A 33 -13.61 -0.49 -4.94
N GLY A 34 -12.43 0.10 -5.19
CA GLY A 34 -12.24 1.17 -6.17
C GLY A 34 -12.42 0.75 -7.62
N ILE A 35 -12.47 -0.55 -7.90
CA ILE A 35 -12.81 -1.09 -9.22
C ILE A 35 -14.30 -1.39 -9.32
N TYR A 36 -14.87 -2.05 -8.29
CA TYR A 36 -16.27 -2.50 -8.34
C TYR A 36 -17.26 -1.38 -8.15
N VAL A 37 -16.97 -0.37 -7.32
CA VAL A 37 -17.89 0.76 -7.12
C VAL A 37 -18.09 1.57 -8.42
N PRO A 38 -17.05 1.98 -9.17
CA PRO A 38 -17.27 2.61 -10.47
C PRO A 38 -18.04 1.75 -11.46
N LEU A 39 -17.82 0.43 -11.49
CA LEU A 39 -18.59 -0.50 -12.31
C LEU A 39 -20.08 -0.48 -11.94
N ALA A 40 -20.40 -0.51 -10.66
CA ALA A 40 -21.77 -0.42 -10.16
C ALA A 40 -22.40 0.93 -10.51
N CYS A 41 -21.65 2.03 -10.41
CA CYS A 41 -22.11 3.36 -10.80
C CYS A 41 -22.46 3.42 -12.30
N VAL A 42 -21.62 2.85 -13.16
CA VAL A 42 -21.89 2.76 -14.61
C VAL A 42 -23.15 1.95 -14.88
N GLN A 43 -23.35 0.83 -14.19
CA GLN A 43 -24.55 0.01 -14.32
C GLN A 43 -25.81 0.79 -13.89
N ALA A 44 -25.74 1.54 -12.78
CA ALA A 44 -26.85 2.35 -12.28
C ALA A 44 -27.20 3.50 -13.24
N LEU A 45 -26.19 4.19 -13.79
CA LEU A 45 -26.38 5.23 -14.80
C LEU A 45 -27.05 4.67 -16.07
N LYS A 46 -26.58 3.49 -16.53
CA LYS A 46 -27.16 2.83 -17.70
C LYS A 46 -28.61 2.43 -17.47
N ALA A 47 -28.95 1.89 -16.29
CA ALA A 47 -30.31 1.54 -15.93
C ALA A 47 -31.26 2.75 -15.90
N GLN A 48 -30.74 3.94 -15.60
CA GLN A 48 -31.47 5.22 -15.62
C GLN A 48 -31.44 5.92 -16.96
N ALA A 49 -30.88 5.33 -18.02
CA ALA A 49 -30.61 5.93 -19.32
C ALA A 49 -29.83 7.26 -19.24
N LYS A 50 -29.06 7.44 -18.17
CA LYS A 50 -28.18 8.62 -17.97
C LYS A 50 -26.83 8.40 -18.64
N ARG A 51 -26.31 9.46 -19.25
CA ARG A 51 -24.97 9.50 -19.84
C ARG A 51 -24.16 10.64 -19.24
N LEU A 52 -22.87 10.40 -19.02
CA LEU A 52 -21.94 11.45 -18.64
C LEU A 52 -21.49 12.23 -19.88
N PRO A 53 -21.18 13.53 -19.74
CA PRO A 53 -20.70 14.35 -20.86
C PRO A 53 -19.24 14.07 -21.24
N TYR A 54 -18.60 13.11 -20.59
CA TYR A 54 -17.22 12.67 -20.79
C TYR A 54 -17.14 11.15 -20.81
N ALA A 55 -16.02 10.63 -21.32
CA ALA A 55 -15.75 9.19 -21.23
C ALA A 55 -15.31 8.79 -19.83
N LEU A 56 -15.66 7.58 -19.41
CA LEU A 56 -15.19 6.98 -18.17
C LEU A 56 -14.31 5.78 -18.50
N GLU A 57 -13.08 5.78 -18.03
CA GLU A 57 -12.17 4.65 -18.10
C GLU A 57 -11.99 4.08 -16.69
N ILE A 58 -12.24 2.77 -16.53
CA ILE A 58 -12.05 2.08 -15.24
C ILE A 58 -10.83 1.19 -15.38
N VAL A 59 -9.87 1.36 -14.48
CA VAL A 59 -8.61 0.65 -14.46
C VAL A 59 -8.47 -0.21 -13.20
N GLY A 60 -7.87 -1.39 -13.36
CA GLY A 60 -7.36 -2.20 -12.25
C GLY A 60 -5.85 -2.26 -12.32
N PHE A 61 -5.17 -1.80 -11.29
CA PHE A 61 -3.71 -1.83 -11.19
C PHE A 61 -3.23 -3.12 -10.55
N ALA A 62 -2.15 -3.67 -11.07
CA ALA A 62 -1.43 -4.79 -10.48
C ALA A 62 -0.24 -4.29 -9.65
N GLU A 63 0.11 -5.03 -8.60
CA GLU A 63 1.32 -4.84 -7.80
C GLU A 63 1.45 -3.39 -7.26
N GLU A 64 0.38 -2.90 -6.64
CA GLU A 64 0.40 -1.63 -5.92
C GLU A 64 1.16 -1.80 -4.60
N GLU A 65 0.91 -2.89 -3.89
CA GLU A 65 1.30 -3.18 -2.51
C GLU A 65 2.75 -3.72 -2.37
N GLY A 66 3.39 -4.07 -3.47
CA GLY A 66 4.77 -4.59 -3.44
C GLY A 66 4.91 -5.92 -2.68
N GLN A 67 3.91 -6.80 -2.73
CA GLN A 67 3.89 -8.03 -1.96
C GLN A 67 4.80 -9.11 -2.52
N ARG A 68 4.96 -9.20 -3.82
CA ARG A 68 5.77 -10.21 -4.48
C ARG A 68 7.19 -9.72 -4.77
N TYR A 69 7.32 -8.49 -5.22
CA TYR A 69 8.58 -7.85 -5.55
C TYR A 69 8.80 -6.61 -4.66
N LYS A 70 10.05 -6.18 -4.53
CA LYS A 70 10.41 -5.01 -3.71
C LYS A 70 10.19 -3.69 -4.49
N ALA A 71 9.05 -3.58 -5.13
CA ALA A 71 8.63 -2.39 -5.86
C ALA A 71 7.11 -2.23 -5.70
N THR A 72 6.67 -1.00 -5.54
CA THR A 72 5.27 -0.63 -5.36
C THR A 72 4.79 0.18 -6.56
N PHE A 73 3.45 0.32 -6.70
CA PHE A 73 2.84 1.15 -7.74
C PHE A 73 3.20 0.75 -9.18
N LEU A 74 3.49 -0.55 -9.43
CA LEU A 74 3.98 -1.00 -10.72
C LEU A 74 2.99 -0.72 -11.85
N GLY A 75 1.71 -1.03 -11.65
CA GLY A 75 0.67 -0.82 -12.64
C GLY A 75 0.41 0.66 -12.93
N SER A 76 0.30 1.50 -11.90
CA SER A 76 0.11 2.94 -12.06
C SER A 76 1.37 3.62 -12.61
N GLY A 77 2.56 3.20 -12.17
CA GLY A 77 3.84 3.67 -12.72
C GLY A 77 3.98 3.39 -14.21
N ALA A 78 3.56 2.21 -14.67
CA ALA A 78 3.53 1.92 -16.10
C ALA A 78 2.56 2.82 -16.88
N LEU A 79 1.41 3.15 -16.29
CA LEU A 79 0.42 4.04 -16.90
C LEU A 79 0.92 5.49 -16.99
N THR A 80 1.65 5.97 -15.98
CA THR A 80 2.21 7.34 -15.95
C THR A 80 3.54 7.46 -16.69
N GLY A 81 4.23 6.35 -16.91
CA GLY A 81 5.54 6.30 -17.55
C GLY A 81 6.70 6.33 -16.57
N ASP A 82 6.44 6.07 -15.28
CA ASP A 82 7.44 6.03 -14.19
C ASP A 82 7.89 4.60 -13.85
N PHE A 83 7.56 3.63 -14.70
CA PHE A 83 8.00 2.24 -14.51
C PHE A 83 9.52 2.12 -14.75
N ASP A 84 10.25 1.68 -13.73
CA ASP A 84 11.68 1.40 -13.86
C ASP A 84 11.90 -0.01 -14.47
N PRO A 85 12.52 -0.11 -15.66
CA PRO A 85 12.80 -1.41 -16.28
C PRO A 85 13.67 -2.35 -15.43
N ALA A 86 14.46 -1.81 -14.49
CA ALA A 86 15.29 -2.60 -13.58
C ALA A 86 14.46 -3.45 -12.62
N TRP A 87 13.20 -3.09 -12.37
CA TRP A 87 12.30 -3.91 -11.56
C TRP A 87 12.00 -5.27 -12.18
N LEU A 88 12.08 -5.39 -13.50
CA LEU A 88 11.83 -6.65 -14.21
C LEU A 88 12.81 -7.76 -13.83
N ASP A 89 13.98 -7.40 -13.33
CA ASP A 89 15.03 -8.36 -12.95
C ASP A 89 15.03 -8.68 -11.45
N GLN A 90 14.12 -8.08 -10.67
CA GLN A 90 13.93 -8.44 -9.26
C GLN A 90 13.39 -9.86 -9.13
N LEU A 91 13.88 -10.57 -8.13
CA LEU A 91 13.47 -11.93 -7.81
C LEU A 91 12.48 -11.93 -6.65
N ASP A 92 11.47 -12.78 -6.75
CA ASP A 92 10.58 -13.10 -5.63
C ASP A 92 11.22 -14.11 -4.65
N ALA A 93 10.45 -14.54 -3.65
CA ALA A 93 10.93 -15.48 -2.65
C ALA A 93 11.29 -16.87 -3.20
N ASP A 94 10.75 -17.23 -4.37
CA ASP A 94 11.00 -18.51 -5.05
C ASP A 94 12.11 -18.37 -6.13
N GLY A 95 12.72 -17.21 -6.27
CA GLY A 95 13.78 -16.92 -7.24
C GLY A 95 13.26 -16.68 -8.65
N ILE A 96 11.97 -16.40 -8.83
CA ILE A 96 11.36 -16.10 -10.13
C ILE A 96 11.47 -14.61 -10.39
N SER A 97 12.04 -14.22 -11.55
CA SER A 97 12.10 -12.81 -11.93
C SER A 97 10.70 -12.25 -12.26
N MET A 98 10.51 -10.95 -12.08
CA MET A 98 9.25 -10.30 -12.50
C MET A 98 9.02 -10.51 -14.01
N ARG A 99 10.07 -10.44 -14.83
CA ARG A 99 10.03 -10.70 -16.26
C ARG A 99 9.47 -12.10 -16.57
N ASP A 100 9.99 -13.12 -15.90
CA ASP A 100 9.55 -14.50 -16.11
C ASP A 100 8.12 -14.71 -15.59
N ALA A 101 7.76 -14.10 -14.48
CA ALA A 101 6.40 -14.17 -13.96
C ALA A 101 5.38 -13.51 -14.91
N MET A 102 5.72 -12.38 -15.50
CA MET A 102 4.89 -11.72 -16.51
C MET A 102 4.77 -12.60 -17.78
N ALA A 103 5.87 -13.18 -18.26
CA ALA A 103 5.86 -14.08 -19.40
C ALA A 103 5.00 -15.33 -19.14
N GLN A 104 5.10 -15.93 -17.95
CA GLN A 104 4.25 -17.05 -17.52
C GLN A 104 2.76 -16.68 -17.47
N ALA A 105 2.45 -15.43 -17.14
CA ALA A 105 1.09 -14.90 -17.19
C ALA A 105 0.62 -14.50 -18.60
N GLY A 106 1.44 -14.71 -19.63
CA GLY A 106 1.12 -14.36 -21.02
C GLY A 106 1.26 -12.88 -21.35
N LEU A 107 1.99 -12.12 -20.52
CA LEU A 107 2.21 -10.69 -20.72
C LEU A 107 3.53 -10.42 -21.44
N ASP A 108 3.53 -9.40 -22.31
CA ASP A 108 4.74 -8.94 -23.00
C ASP A 108 5.33 -7.73 -22.29
N VAL A 109 6.49 -7.88 -21.65
CA VAL A 109 7.19 -6.80 -20.96
C VAL A 109 7.61 -5.67 -21.89
N ASN A 110 7.79 -5.93 -23.19
CA ASN A 110 8.13 -4.91 -24.16
C ASN A 110 6.95 -3.98 -24.49
N ALA A 111 5.73 -4.38 -24.13
CA ALA A 111 4.53 -3.56 -24.30
C ALA A 111 4.35 -2.52 -23.19
N ILE A 112 5.09 -2.60 -22.08
CA ILE A 112 4.96 -1.67 -20.94
C ILE A 112 5.07 -0.20 -21.37
N PRO A 113 6.06 0.24 -22.16
CA PRO A 113 6.15 1.65 -22.56
C PRO A 113 4.95 2.13 -23.39
N ALA A 114 4.27 1.22 -24.08
CA ALA A 114 3.14 1.55 -24.95
C ALA A 114 1.83 1.80 -24.19
N ILE A 115 1.76 1.42 -22.91
CA ILE A 115 0.55 1.64 -22.11
C ILE A 115 0.53 3.03 -21.45
N ARG A 116 1.61 3.79 -21.55
CA ARG A 116 1.67 5.16 -21.02
C ARG A 116 0.54 6.01 -21.57
N ARG A 117 -0.13 6.74 -20.68
CA ARG A 117 -1.22 7.67 -21.03
C ARG A 117 -0.70 9.11 -21.14
N ASN A 118 -1.32 9.89 -22.02
CA ASN A 118 -1.09 11.32 -22.09
C ASN A 118 -2.03 12.02 -21.09
N PRO A 119 -1.53 12.71 -20.06
CA PRO A 119 -2.38 13.39 -19.07
C PRO A 119 -3.36 14.41 -19.67
N ALA A 120 -3.02 15.02 -20.81
CA ALA A 120 -3.87 15.99 -21.48
C ALA A 120 -5.21 15.42 -22.00
N ASP A 121 -5.31 14.08 -22.12
CA ASP A 121 -6.51 13.40 -22.59
C ASP A 121 -7.50 13.12 -21.43
N TYR A 122 -7.10 13.44 -20.20
CA TYR A 122 -7.85 13.12 -18.98
C TYR A 122 -8.29 14.36 -18.20
N LEU A 123 -9.50 14.26 -17.64
CA LEU A 123 -10.02 15.25 -16.67
C LEU A 123 -9.33 15.13 -15.31
N GLY A 124 -8.87 13.95 -14.99
CA GLY A 124 -8.24 13.61 -13.72
C GLY A 124 -8.45 12.13 -13.37
N PHE A 125 -7.99 11.77 -12.17
CA PHE A 125 -8.15 10.44 -11.59
C PHE A 125 -8.95 10.54 -10.29
N VAL A 126 -9.91 9.64 -10.11
CA VAL A 126 -10.69 9.49 -8.88
C VAL A 126 -10.64 8.06 -8.44
N GLU A 127 -10.23 7.83 -7.24
CA GLU A 127 -10.19 6.51 -6.62
C GLU A 127 -11.15 6.43 -5.44
N VAL A 128 -11.99 5.39 -5.43
CA VAL A 128 -12.78 5.02 -4.26
C VAL A 128 -11.98 3.95 -3.51
N HIS A 129 -11.66 4.22 -2.26
CA HIS A 129 -10.88 3.31 -1.43
C HIS A 129 -11.54 3.12 -0.07
N ILE A 130 -11.23 2.01 0.59
CA ILE A 130 -11.60 1.87 2.01
C ILE A 130 -10.85 2.91 2.83
N GLU A 131 -11.40 3.31 3.95
CA GLU A 131 -10.73 4.27 4.85
C GLU A 131 -9.40 3.75 5.41
N GLN A 132 -9.25 2.44 5.54
CA GLN A 132 -8.14 1.77 6.25
C GLN A 132 -8.00 2.25 7.71
N GLY A 133 -9.10 2.70 8.29
CA GLY A 133 -9.16 3.24 9.63
C GLY A 133 -10.59 3.21 10.20
N PRO A 134 -10.79 3.58 11.47
CA PRO A 134 -12.07 3.48 12.15
C PRO A 134 -12.86 4.78 12.21
N VAL A 135 -12.35 5.91 11.70
CA VAL A 135 -12.88 7.26 12.00
C VAL A 135 -14.24 7.47 11.36
N LEU A 136 -14.37 7.23 10.05
CA LEU A 136 -15.66 7.39 9.36
C LEU A 136 -16.71 6.41 9.90
N ASN A 137 -16.29 5.18 10.21
CA ASN A 137 -17.18 4.19 10.80
C ASN A 137 -17.66 4.62 12.19
N ALA A 138 -16.79 5.17 13.03
CA ALA A 138 -17.15 5.66 14.37
C ALA A 138 -18.09 6.87 14.31
N LEU A 139 -18.00 7.67 13.25
CA LEU A 139 -18.86 8.84 12.99
C LEU A 139 -20.14 8.49 12.23
N ASP A 140 -20.34 7.24 11.83
CA ASP A 140 -21.45 6.78 10.95
C ASP A 140 -21.54 7.58 9.63
N ILE A 141 -20.37 7.90 9.06
CA ILE A 141 -20.25 8.64 7.81
C ILE A 141 -19.85 7.66 6.69
N PRO A 142 -20.66 7.50 5.64
CA PRO A 142 -20.39 6.51 4.60
C PRO A 142 -19.30 6.91 3.61
N LEU A 143 -18.98 8.19 3.47
CA LEU A 143 -18.02 8.72 2.50
C LEU A 143 -17.22 9.87 3.11
N GLY A 144 -15.93 9.93 2.78
CA GLY A 144 -15.05 11.03 3.08
C GLY A 144 -14.26 11.45 1.85
N VAL A 145 -13.84 12.70 1.80
CA VAL A 145 -12.92 13.20 0.78
C VAL A 145 -11.55 13.32 1.41
N VAL A 146 -10.56 12.62 0.85
CA VAL A 146 -9.17 12.69 1.30
C VAL A 146 -8.62 14.08 0.97
N THR A 147 -8.17 14.80 1.98
CA THR A 147 -7.60 16.15 1.85
C THR A 147 -6.08 16.17 1.87
N SER A 148 -5.49 15.12 2.46
CA SER A 148 -4.03 14.95 2.52
C SER A 148 -3.68 13.47 2.69
N ILE A 149 -2.45 13.12 2.32
CA ILE A 149 -1.86 11.79 2.54
C ILE A 149 -0.63 11.98 3.42
N ASN A 150 -0.55 11.20 4.50
CA ASN A 150 0.57 11.27 5.42
C ASN A 150 1.84 10.71 4.77
N ALA A 151 2.95 11.40 5.00
CA ALA A 151 4.26 10.82 4.75
C ALA A 151 4.58 9.73 5.79
N SER A 152 5.36 8.74 5.41
CA SER A 152 5.87 7.73 6.35
C SER A 152 7.39 7.74 6.40
N VAL A 153 7.95 7.59 7.60
CA VAL A 153 9.38 7.38 7.82
C VAL A 153 9.53 6.07 8.57
N ARG A 154 10.40 5.21 8.09
CA ARG A 154 10.63 3.88 8.68
C ARG A 154 12.08 3.77 9.12
N TYR A 155 12.27 3.29 10.33
CA TYR A 155 13.59 3.05 10.90
C TYR A 155 13.75 1.58 11.23
N VAL A 156 14.97 1.08 11.06
CA VAL A 156 15.43 -0.18 11.65
C VAL A 156 16.52 0.23 12.64
N GLY A 157 16.39 -0.24 13.87
CA GLY A 157 17.32 0.07 14.94
C GLY A 157 17.76 -1.18 15.67
N GLU A 158 18.90 -1.10 16.32
CA GLU A 158 19.45 -2.13 17.19
C GLU A 158 19.82 -1.50 18.52
N VAL A 159 19.46 -2.17 19.61
CA VAL A 159 19.84 -1.77 20.96
C VAL A 159 20.78 -2.81 21.54
N VAL A 160 22.02 -2.37 21.83
CA VAL A 160 23.06 -3.23 22.37
C VAL A 160 23.22 -3.01 23.86
N GLY A 161 22.93 -4.04 24.62
CA GLY A 161 23.14 -4.11 26.06
C GLY A 161 24.30 -5.03 26.46
N MET A 162 24.09 -5.82 27.50
CA MET A 162 25.08 -6.80 27.96
C MET A 162 24.36 -8.04 28.46
N ALA A 163 24.59 -9.16 27.79
CA ALA A 163 24.04 -10.45 28.24
C ALA A 163 24.64 -10.82 29.61
N SER A 164 23.79 -11.22 30.52
CA SER A 164 24.19 -11.64 31.87
C SER A 164 23.18 -12.64 32.45
N HIS A 165 23.54 -13.29 33.57
CA HIS A 165 22.66 -14.27 34.18
C HIS A 165 21.45 -13.62 34.86
N ALA A 166 20.24 -14.02 34.47
CA ALA A 166 19.01 -13.40 34.93
C ALA A 166 18.76 -13.53 36.45
N GLY A 167 19.23 -14.60 37.08
CA GLY A 167 19.01 -14.85 38.50
C GLY A 167 20.08 -14.27 39.44
N THR A 168 21.27 -13.94 38.96
CA THR A 168 22.38 -13.50 39.79
C THR A 168 22.91 -12.11 39.52
N THR A 169 22.56 -11.51 38.37
CA THR A 169 22.97 -10.13 38.07
C THR A 169 22.03 -9.15 38.77
N PRO A 170 22.52 -8.32 39.72
CA PRO A 170 21.69 -7.34 40.39
C PRO A 170 21.05 -6.35 39.42
N MET A 171 19.82 -5.88 39.71
CA MET A 171 19.08 -4.98 38.82
C MET A 171 19.87 -3.72 38.42
N GLY A 172 20.57 -3.08 39.35
CA GLY A 172 21.37 -1.88 39.08
C GLY A 172 22.65 -2.10 38.28
N GLN A 173 22.99 -3.36 37.94
CA GLN A 173 24.16 -3.71 37.13
C GLN A 173 23.79 -4.27 35.75
N ARG A 174 22.49 -4.33 35.45
CA ARG A 174 22.01 -4.83 34.16
C ARG A 174 22.12 -3.77 33.08
N ARG A 175 22.42 -4.23 31.87
CA ARG A 175 22.28 -3.48 30.62
C ARG A 175 21.35 -4.31 29.73
N ASP A 176 20.06 -4.29 30.08
CA ASP A 176 19.02 -5.09 29.45
C ASP A 176 18.55 -4.38 28.17
N ALA A 177 18.90 -4.94 27.02
CA ALA A 177 18.51 -4.39 25.73
C ALA A 177 16.99 -4.41 25.51
N ALA A 178 16.30 -5.47 25.97
CA ALA A 178 14.85 -5.57 25.80
C ALA A 178 14.09 -4.55 26.66
N ALA A 179 14.56 -4.29 27.89
CA ALA A 179 13.97 -3.25 28.73
C ALA A 179 14.12 -1.86 28.11
N ALA A 180 15.31 -1.56 27.55
CA ALA A 180 15.53 -0.29 26.85
C ALA A 180 14.65 -0.14 25.59
N VAL A 181 14.44 -1.21 24.84
CA VAL A 181 13.50 -1.18 23.69
C VAL A 181 12.06 -1.00 24.16
N ALA A 182 11.66 -1.62 25.27
CA ALA A 182 10.32 -1.40 25.84
C ALA A 182 10.08 0.07 26.21
N GLU A 183 11.06 0.73 26.82
CA GLU A 183 10.99 2.18 27.10
C GLU A 183 10.89 3.00 25.80
N LEU A 184 11.65 2.66 24.77
CA LEU A 184 11.58 3.30 23.46
C LEU A 184 10.20 3.14 22.81
N MET A 185 9.59 1.95 22.90
CA MET A 185 8.25 1.71 22.37
C MET A 185 7.21 2.61 23.04
N LEU A 186 7.24 2.71 24.37
CA LEU A 186 6.36 3.58 25.12
C LEU A 186 6.60 5.07 24.83
N LEU A 187 7.86 5.46 24.59
CA LEU A 187 8.21 6.82 24.21
C LEU A 187 7.64 7.16 22.82
N VAL A 188 7.73 6.27 21.85
CA VAL A 188 7.15 6.48 20.50
C VAL A 188 5.65 6.69 20.59
N GLU A 189 4.93 5.86 21.35
CA GLU A 189 3.49 5.99 21.56
C GLU A 189 3.14 7.32 22.25
N HIS A 190 3.89 7.66 23.29
CA HIS A 190 3.69 8.91 24.03
C HIS A 190 3.89 10.15 23.15
N LEU A 191 4.98 10.20 22.38
CA LEU A 191 5.28 11.34 21.50
C LEU A 191 4.22 11.49 20.40
N ALA A 192 3.80 10.40 19.75
CA ALA A 192 2.76 10.44 18.74
C ALA A 192 1.41 10.90 19.32
N THR A 193 1.09 10.46 20.53
CA THR A 193 -0.14 10.90 21.23
C THR A 193 -0.11 12.39 21.59
N GLN A 194 1.05 12.93 21.97
CA GLN A 194 1.20 14.36 22.29
C GLN A 194 1.13 15.26 21.05
N ASP A 195 1.65 14.79 19.93
CA ASP A 195 1.64 15.52 18.66
C ASP A 195 0.21 15.70 18.11
N GLY A 196 -0.62 14.67 18.24
CA GLY A 196 -2.03 14.69 17.86
C GLY A 196 -2.31 14.51 16.36
N ASP A 197 -1.34 14.77 15.49
CA ASP A 197 -1.44 14.61 14.02
C ASP A 197 -0.62 13.42 13.51
N SER A 198 0.40 13.00 14.25
CA SER A 198 1.27 11.88 13.89
C SER A 198 0.78 10.57 14.48
N VAL A 199 1.16 9.48 13.84
CA VAL A 199 1.05 8.14 14.40
C VAL A 199 2.44 7.52 14.50
N GLY A 200 2.69 6.73 15.54
CA GLY A 200 3.97 6.08 15.78
C GLY A 200 3.76 4.64 16.23
N THR A 201 4.47 3.70 15.61
CA THR A 201 4.32 2.28 15.90
C THR A 201 5.66 1.57 15.79
N VAL A 202 5.98 0.70 16.75
CA VAL A 202 7.02 -0.30 16.62
C VAL A 202 6.35 -1.59 16.14
N GLY A 203 6.38 -1.84 14.84
CA GLY A 203 5.65 -2.94 14.19
C GLY A 203 6.37 -4.29 14.28
N GLN A 204 7.67 -4.30 14.57
CA GLN A 204 8.46 -5.51 14.67
C GLN A 204 9.49 -5.39 15.79
N LEU A 205 9.56 -6.41 16.64
CA LEU A 205 10.55 -6.56 17.67
C LEU A 205 11.15 -7.96 17.60
N ASN A 206 12.46 -8.06 17.65
CA ASN A 206 13.18 -9.31 17.74
C ASN A 206 14.18 -9.24 18.90
N VAL A 207 14.23 -10.28 19.72
CA VAL A 207 15.24 -10.46 20.77
C VAL A 207 16.09 -11.68 20.38
N PRO A 208 17.21 -11.46 19.68
CA PRO A 208 18.07 -12.54 19.25
C PRO A 208 18.63 -13.29 20.46
N ASN A 209 18.74 -14.61 20.36
CA ASN A 209 19.28 -15.46 21.43
C ASN A 209 18.56 -15.34 22.79
N GLY A 210 17.30 -14.88 22.79
CA GLY A 210 16.50 -14.79 24.00
C GLY A 210 16.44 -16.13 24.77
N SER A 211 16.62 -16.08 26.09
CA SER A 211 16.56 -17.23 26.98
C SER A 211 15.96 -16.83 28.32
N ILE A 212 15.24 -17.75 28.96
CA ILE A 212 14.62 -17.51 30.28
C ILE A 212 15.63 -17.19 31.40
N ASN A 213 16.90 -17.58 31.22
CA ASN A 213 17.97 -17.44 32.21
C ASN A 213 18.98 -16.33 31.88
N VAL A 214 18.74 -15.54 30.83
CA VAL A 214 19.67 -14.53 30.35
C VAL A 214 19.00 -13.18 30.25
N VAL A 215 19.64 -12.15 30.78
CA VAL A 215 19.31 -10.75 30.51
C VAL A 215 19.67 -10.47 29.04
N PRO A 216 18.76 -9.99 28.18
CA PRO A 216 19.07 -9.77 26.79
C PRO A 216 20.18 -8.76 26.58
N GLY A 217 21.17 -9.11 25.76
CA GLY A 217 22.29 -8.23 25.36
C GLY A 217 22.10 -7.62 23.98
N LEU A 218 21.14 -8.15 23.23
CA LEU A 218 20.75 -7.69 21.89
C LEU A 218 19.30 -8.01 21.69
#